data_a6353a3b84f8e7c8f5b389a2db6bbe10
#
_entry.id   a6353a3b84f8e7c8f5b389a2db6bbe10
#
_cell.length_a   1.000
_cell.length_b   1.000
_cell.length_c   1.000
_cell.angle_alpha   90.00
_cell.angle_beta   90.00
_cell.angle_gamma   90.00
#
_symmetry.space_group_name_H-M   'P 1'
#
loop_
_entity.id
_entity.type
_entity.pdbx_description
1 polymer ?
#
loop_
_entity_poly.entity_id
_entity_poly.type
_entity_poly.pdbx_seq_one_letter_code
_entity_poly.pdbx_strand_id
1 'polypeptide(L)'
;MSYIVIEGTTVRFLTTTPFTAFNGTVVNPDVVTFSYEVQGQNPVTYTWTNPTGDPTNTIVNNATGYFYADIDTGGGAGVWSWRWASEASTGIDTTGTTVACEGSITVSPSGVV
;
A
#
# COMPACT_ATOMS: atom_id res chain seq x y z
N MET A 1 -11.91 -9.92 -2.03
CA MET A 1 -12.11 -10.80 -0.85
C MET A 1 -11.53 -10.13 0.37
N SER A 2 -12.26 -10.16 1.45
CA SER A 2 -11.81 -9.57 2.72
C SER A 2 -11.16 -10.64 3.59
N TYR A 3 -10.13 -10.24 4.32
CA TYR A 3 -9.49 -11.08 5.32
C TYR A 3 -9.89 -10.61 6.70
N ILE A 4 -9.90 -11.50 7.66
CA ILE A 4 -10.17 -11.19 9.06
C ILE A 4 -8.88 -11.46 9.82
N VAL A 5 -8.40 -10.45 10.55
CA VAL A 5 -7.22 -10.57 11.41
C VAL A 5 -7.56 -10.06 12.80
N ILE A 6 -6.75 -10.46 13.78
CA ILE A 6 -6.89 -9.98 15.15
C ILE A 6 -6.09 -8.68 15.30
N GLU A 7 -6.69 -7.70 15.95
CA GLU A 7 -6.02 -6.41 16.24
C GLU A 7 -4.67 -6.65 16.91
N GLY A 8 -3.66 -5.94 16.43
CA GLY A 8 -2.27 -6.12 16.88
C GLY A 8 -1.46 -7.04 15.99
N THR A 9 -2.09 -7.78 15.07
CA THR A 9 -1.37 -8.57 14.08
C THR A 9 -0.70 -7.65 13.07
N THR A 10 0.55 -7.92 12.73
CA THR A 10 1.21 -7.22 11.64
C THR A 10 0.78 -7.86 10.32
N VAL A 11 0.24 -7.05 9.43
CA VAL A 11 -0.24 -7.50 8.13
C VAL A 11 0.67 -6.97 7.04
N ARG A 12 1.06 -7.83 6.13
CA ARG A 12 1.82 -7.41 4.95
C ARG A 12 0.86 -7.12 3.81
N PHE A 13 0.79 -5.85 3.44
CA PHE A 13 0.05 -5.40 2.27
C PHE A 13 1.02 -5.36 1.10
N LEU A 14 0.76 -6.15 0.09
CA LEU A 14 1.67 -6.23 -1.06
C LEU A 14 0.92 -5.96 -2.36
N THR A 15 1.67 -5.46 -3.34
CA THR A 15 1.12 -5.29 -4.67
C THR A 15 1.03 -6.66 -5.32
N THR A 16 -0.17 -7.07 -5.70
CA THR A 16 -0.40 -8.32 -6.42
C THR A 16 -0.28 -8.13 -7.91
N THR A 17 -0.41 -6.88 -8.36
CA THR A 17 -0.24 -6.46 -9.74
C THR A 17 0.91 -5.46 -9.78
N PRO A 18 1.88 -5.64 -10.67
CA PRO A 18 3.02 -4.71 -10.72
C PRO A 18 2.63 -3.37 -11.30
N PHE A 19 3.41 -2.35 -10.97
CA PHE A 19 3.31 -1.06 -11.66
C PHE A 19 3.91 -1.21 -13.06
N THR A 20 3.23 -0.65 -14.04
CA THR A 20 3.67 -0.72 -15.43
C THR A 20 3.71 0.67 -16.05
N ALA A 21 4.60 0.83 -17.01
CA ALA A 21 4.62 2.00 -17.86
C ALA A 21 3.45 1.94 -18.85
N PHE A 22 3.26 3.03 -19.57
CA PHE A 22 2.20 3.15 -20.55
C PHE A 22 2.19 1.99 -21.57
N ASN A 23 3.39 1.50 -21.94
CA ASN A 23 3.52 0.42 -22.91
C ASN A 23 3.40 -0.99 -22.32
N GLY A 24 3.07 -1.09 -21.03
CA GLY A 24 2.91 -2.38 -20.36
C GLY A 24 4.18 -2.95 -19.75
N THR A 25 5.31 -2.26 -19.88
CA THR A 25 6.57 -2.71 -19.27
C THR A 25 6.50 -2.53 -17.75
N VAL A 26 6.92 -3.55 -17.01
CA VAL A 26 6.99 -3.48 -15.55
C VAL A 26 8.11 -2.54 -15.15
N VAL A 27 7.80 -1.55 -14.31
CA VAL A 27 8.76 -0.51 -13.91
C VAL A 27 8.60 -0.15 -12.45
N ASN A 28 9.66 0.47 -11.89
CA ASN A 28 9.55 1.18 -10.62
C ASN A 28 9.19 2.63 -10.92
N PRO A 29 8.00 3.10 -10.53
CA PRO A 29 7.65 4.51 -10.69
C PRO A 29 8.57 5.41 -9.88
N ASP A 30 8.58 6.70 -10.19
CA ASP A 30 9.37 7.66 -9.41
C ASP A 30 8.81 7.84 -8.00
N VAL A 31 7.49 7.76 -7.85
CA VAL A 31 6.83 7.90 -6.57
C VAL A 31 5.75 6.83 -6.44
N VAL A 32 5.78 6.10 -5.33
CA VAL A 32 4.77 5.10 -4.99
C VAL A 32 4.19 5.46 -3.63
N THR A 33 2.87 5.41 -3.52
CA THR A 33 2.19 5.63 -2.24
C THR A 33 1.43 4.40 -1.83
N PHE A 34 1.48 4.12 -0.54
CA PHE A 34 0.60 3.16 0.12
C PHE A 34 -0.22 3.91 1.14
N SER A 35 -1.52 3.79 1.07
CA SER A 35 -2.40 4.42 2.04
C SER A 35 -3.41 3.40 2.56
N TYR A 36 -3.79 3.60 3.81
CA TYR A 36 -4.89 2.84 4.40
C TYR A 36 -5.73 3.77 5.25
N GLU A 37 -6.98 3.37 5.42
CA GLU A 37 -7.92 4.11 6.24
C GLU A 37 -8.65 3.12 7.12
N VAL A 38 -8.57 3.35 8.43
CA VAL A 38 -9.33 2.60 9.41
C VAL A 38 -10.69 3.26 9.51
N GLN A 39 -11.75 2.48 9.50
CA GLN A 39 -13.12 3.00 9.57
C GLN A 39 -13.27 4.00 10.73
N GLY A 40 -13.71 5.20 10.41
CA GLY A 40 -13.90 6.27 11.38
C GLY A 40 -12.65 7.07 11.72
N GLN A 41 -11.51 6.80 11.07
CA GLN A 41 -10.26 7.50 11.32
C GLN A 41 -9.76 8.16 10.04
N ASN A 42 -8.80 9.07 10.18
CA ASN A 42 -8.16 9.69 9.03
C ASN A 42 -7.24 8.70 8.31
N PRO A 43 -7.09 8.82 6.98
CA PRO A 43 -6.19 7.96 6.24
C PRO A 43 -4.74 8.19 6.64
N VAL A 44 -3.95 7.13 6.55
CA VAL A 44 -2.49 7.17 6.76
C VAL A 44 -1.84 6.87 5.42
N THR A 45 -0.85 7.67 5.04
CA THR A 45 -0.16 7.52 3.76
C THR A 45 1.34 7.47 3.96
N TYR A 46 1.97 6.50 3.29
CA TYR A 46 3.43 6.38 3.21
C TYR A 46 3.85 6.61 1.77
N THR A 47 5.05 7.16 1.59
CA THR A 47 5.57 7.49 0.25
C THR A 47 6.96 6.90 0.07
N TRP A 48 7.14 6.21 -1.04
CA TRP A 48 8.42 5.70 -1.48
C TRP A 48 8.84 6.47 -2.74
N THR A 49 10.08 6.92 -2.75
CA THR A 49 10.63 7.70 -3.87
C THR A 49 11.82 6.96 -4.46
N ASN A 50 11.90 6.90 -5.76
CA ASN A 50 13.03 6.31 -6.46
C ASN A 50 14.11 7.38 -6.66
N PRO A 51 15.38 7.16 -6.27
CA PRO A 51 15.95 5.93 -5.69
C PRO A 51 16.10 5.96 -4.16
N THR A 52 15.64 7.00 -3.49
CA THR A 52 15.92 7.21 -2.07
C THR A 52 15.12 6.31 -1.12
N GLY A 53 13.99 5.78 -1.59
CA GLY A 53 13.16 4.90 -0.80
C GLY A 53 12.16 5.64 0.08
N ASP A 54 11.68 4.95 1.11
CA ASP A 54 10.75 5.50 2.09
C ASP A 54 11.53 5.85 3.35
N PRO A 55 11.53 7.13 3.79
CA PRO A 55 12.25 7.53 5.00
C PRO A 55 11.83 6.79 6.26
N THR A 56 10.58 6.30 6.30
CA THR A 56 10.08 5.52 7.44
C THR A 56 10.39 4.04 7.33
N ASN A 57 10.94 3.59 6.20
CA ASN A 57 11.21 2.18 5.90
C ASN A 57 9.96 1.29 5.96
N THR A 58 8.80 1.87 5.75
CA THR A 58 7.54 1.13 5.76
C THR A 58 7.27 0.45 4.42
N ILE A 59 7.47 1.20 3.33
CA ILE A 59 7.32 0.66 1.98
C ILE A 59 8.65 0.06 1.54
N VAL A 60 8.61 -1.19 1.12
CA VAL A 60 9.78 -1.90 0.60
C VAL A 60 9.54 -2.30 -0.84
N ASN A 61 10.51 -1.99 -1.69
CA ASN A 61 10.52 -2.43 -3.09
C ASN A 61 11.26 -3.77 -3.16
N ASN A 62 10.51 -4.85 -3.31
CA ASN A 62 11.11 -6.19 -3.27
C ASN A 62 11.44 -6.76 -4.66
N ALA A 63 10.91 -6.16 -5.70
CA ALA A 63 11.23 -6.48 -7.09
C ALA A 63 10.75 -5.34 -7.97
N THR A 64 11.24 -5.26 -9.20
CA THR A 64 10.81 -4.20 -10.11
C THR A 64 9.29 -4.20 -10.24
N GLY A 65 8.68 -3.06 -9.92
CA GLY A 65 7.23 -2.87 -9.99
C GLY A 65 6.44 -3.46 -8.83
N TYR A 66 7.09 -4.15 -7.90
CA TYR A 66 6.43 -4.79 -6.77
C TYR A 66 6.90 -4.20 -5.45
N PHE A 67 5.95 -4.00 -4.55
CA PHE A 67 6.19 -3.35 -3.26
C PHE A 67 5.38 -4.05 -2.17
N TYR A 68 5.82 -3.90 -0.93
CA TYR A 68 5.01 -4.31 0.23
C TYR A 68 5.18 -3.31 1.38
N ALA A 69 4.24 -3.35 2.29
CA ALA A 69 4.30 -2.59 3.54
C ALA A 69 3.76 -3.46 4.66
N ASP A 70 4.50 -3.52 5.76
CA ASP A 70 4.08 -4.26 6.96
C ASP A 70 3.49 -3.26 7.95
N ILE A 71 2.21 -3.43 8.29
CA ILE A 71 1.46 -2.51 9.12
C ILE A 71 0.95 -3.24 10.34
N ASP A 72 1.22 -2.67 11.53
CA ASP A 72 0.66 -3.14 12.78
C ASP A 72 -0.81 -2.70 12.86
N THR A 73 -1.71 -3.66 13.02
CA THR A 73 -3.13 -3.38 13.08
C THR A 73 -3.61 -2.97 14.47
N GLY A 74 -2.70 -2.70 15.39
CA GLY A 74 -3.03 -2.18 16.72
C GLY A 74 -3.64 -0.78 16.70
N GLY A 75 -3.72 -0.13 15.53
CA GLY A 75 -4.33 1.19 15.38
C GLY A 75 -5.85 1.21 15.44
N GLY A 76 -6.51 0.07 15.48
CA GLY A 76 -7.94 0.01 15.66
C GLY A 76 -8.59 -1.18 14.97
N ALA A 77 -9.72 -1.61 15.55
CA ALA A 77 -10.56 -2.65 14.96
C ALA A 77 -11.55 -2.03 13.96
N GLY A 78 -12.07 -2.85 13.09
CA GLY A 78 -13.04 -2.44 12.08
C GLY A 78 -12.56 -2.76 10.67
N VAL A 79 -13.16 -2.09 9.70
CA VAL A 79 -12.79 -2.28 8.29
C VAL A 79 -11.64 -1.35 7.96
N TRP A 80 -10.58 -1.92 7.39
CA TRP A 80 -9.43 -1.18 6.89
C TRP A 80 -9.45 -1.24 5.37
N SER A 81 -9.51 -0.07 4.73
CA SER A 81 -9.40 0.06 3.28
C SER A 81 -7.98 0.47 2.93
N TRP A 82 -7.40 -0.10 1.89
CA TRP A 82 -6.02 0.16 1.52
C TRP A 82 -5.87 0.31 0.01
N ARG A 83 -4.79 1.01 -0.39
CA ARG A 83 -4.53 1.30 -1.80
C ARG A 83 -3.04 1.49 -2.06
N TRP A 84 -2.57 0.89 -3.14
CA TRP A 84 -1.27 1.16 -3.75
C TRP A 84 -1.46 2.00 -4.99
N ALA A 85 -0.70 3.10 -5.10
CA ALA A 85 -0.79 3.99 -6.25
C ALA A 85 0.58 4.56 -6.59
N SER A 86 0.74 4.99 -7.83
CA SER A 86 1.90 5.77 -8.25
C SER A 86 1.43 7.13 -8.72
N GLU A 87 2.29 8.12 -8.57
CA GLU A 87 2.07 9.42 -9.18
C GLU A 87 2.71 9.45 -10.56
N ALA A 88 2.29 10.40 -11.39
CA ALA A 88 2.86 10.58 -12.71
C ALA A 88 4.36 10.74 -12.62
N SER A 89 5.07 10.00 -13.46
CA SER A 89 6.52 9.98 -13.49
C SER A 89 7.03 10.42 -14.83
N THR A 90 8.05 11.26 -14.81
CA THR A 90 8.67 11.74 -16.03
C THR A 90 9.28 10.58 -16.81
N GLY A 91 8.84 10.42 -18.04
CA GLY A 91 9.39 9.42 -18.96
C GLY A 91 8.85 8.01 -18.78
N ILE A 92 8.07 7.74 -17.74
CA ILE A 92 7.53 6.41 -17.50
C ILE A 92 6.02 6.40 -17.66
N ASP A 93 5.39 7.34 -17.03
CA ASP A 93 3.95 7.45 -17.01
C ASP A 93 3.56 8.78 -17.64
N THR A 94 2.34 8.89 -18.04
CA THR A 94 1.91 10.07 -18.78
C THR A 94 1.34 11.13 -17.89
N THR A 95 0.36 10.80 -17.09
CA THR A 95 -0.34 11.79 -16.25
C THR A 95 -1.06 11.10 -15.11
N GLY A 96 -1.22 11.84 -14.04
CA GLY A 96 -2.10 11.47 -12.97
C GLY A 96 -1.59 10.34 -12.07
N THR A 97 -2.47 9.86 -11.26
CA THR A 97 -2.22 8.77 -10.32
C THR A 97 -2.68 7.46 -10.91
N THR A 98 -1.82 6.46 -10.87
CA THR A 98 -2.16 5.11 -11.31
C THR A 98 -2.33 4.22 -10.10
N VAL A 99 -3.49 3.59 -9.98
CA VAL A 99 -3.76 2.64 -8.90
C VAL A 99 -3.34 1.25 -9.36
N ALA A 100 -2.42 0.63 -8.62
CA ALA A 100 -2.00 -0.74 -8.93
C ALA A 100 -2.96 -1.77 -8.35
N CYS A 101 -3.33 -1.58 -7.08
CA CYS A 101 -4.29 -2.48 -6.44
C CYS A 101 -4.85 -1.82 -5.18
N GLU A 102 -6.03 -2.28 -4.78
CA GLU A 102 -6.68 -1.81 -3.58
C GLU A 102 -7.60 -2.89 -3.04
N GLY A 103 -8.00 -2.76 -1.78
CA GLY A 103 -8.89 -3.73 -1.17
C GLY A 103 -9.23 -3.36 0.26
N SER A 104 -9.74 -4.33 1.00
CA SER A 104 -10.07 -4.13 2.41
C SER A 104 -9.80 -5.40 3.20
N ILE A 105 -9.59 -5.20 4.51
CA ILE A 105 -9.53 -6.28 5.49
C ILE A 105 -10.42 -5.90 6.67
N THR A 106 -10.80 -6.88 7.46
CA THR A 106 -11.51 -6.66 8.71
C THR A 106 -10.58 -7.00 9.87
N VAL A 107 -10.44 -6.07 10.80
CA VAL A 107 -9.63 -6.24 12.00
C VAL A 107 -10.58 -6.41 13.18
N SER A 108 -10.52 -7.58 13.81
CA SER A 108 -11.34 -7.89 14.99
C SER A 108 -10.64 -7.39 16.25
N PRO A 109 -11.40 -6.87 17.23
CA PRO A 109 -10.79 -6.42 18.47
C PRO A 109 -10.00 -7.52 19.17
N SER A 110 -8.84 -7.16 19.73
CA SER A 110 -8.05 -8.09 20.52
C SER A 110 -8.72 -8.33 21.88
N GLY A 111 -8.45 -9.49 22.46
CA GLY A 111 -8.99 -9.83 23.76
C GLY A 111 -10.45 -10.23 23.77
N VAL A 112 -11.08 -10.31 22.62
CA VAL A 112 -12.43 -10.82 22.49
C VAL A 112 -12.38 -12.33 22.38
N VAL A 113 -13.09 -12.98 23.25
CA VAL A 113 -13.12 -14.43 23.31
C VAL A 113 -14.55 -14.93 23.25
#